data_8f8a68b2d7f1b07d6502f1bff3ed0ee3
#
_entry.id   8f8a68b2d7f1b07d6502f1bff3ed0ee3
#
_cell.length_a   1.000
_cell.length_b   1.000
_cell.length_c   1.000
_cell.angle_alpha   90.00
_cell.angle_beta   90.00
_cell.angle_gamma   90.00
#
_symmetry.space_group_name_H-M   'P 1'
#
loop_
_entity.id
_entity.type
_entity.pdbx_description
1 polymer ?
#
loop_
_entity_poly.entity_id
_entity_poly.type
_entity_poly.pdbx_seq_one_letter_code
_entity_poly.pdbx_strand_id
1 'polypeptide(L)'
;MAYANLSKAELQKVFDELSAEYKGYQAKNLALNMARGKPSAKQLELALGVLEALKARSEFANSNGDDCRNYGLWDGLPEMKRIFADMVGVPASQVILGNNSSLMMMFEVISRGFSHGYNGCTPWCKLDKKKFLCPVPGYDRHFAVTEYYGFELINIPMYATGPDMDLIEKLVKDDDSIKGIWCVPKYSNPTGVTYSDETVRRFAALKPAAKDFKIMWDNAYCVHDLTDTPDTLLNIYDLCVENGTEDQIFIFASTSKISFPGAGVAGLATSDNNIRDFKEHTLTSTIGPDKLNQLRHVLFLHDINGVRALMKGHRAILEPKFRLCELMLEENVGDLGVAEWNKPNGGYFISVDVLDGCAKRVVQLC
;
A
#
# COMPACT_ATOMS: atom_id res chain seq x y z
N MET A 1 -24.48 17.30 -21.75
CA MET A 1 -25.87 17.42 -21.20
C MET A 1 -26.12 16.16 -20.36
N ALA A 2 -26.46 16.30 -19.09
CA ALA A 2 -26.68 15.17 -18.20
C ALA A 2 -27.82 14.25 -18.69
N TYR A 3 -27.60 12.94 -18.66
CA TYR A 3 -28.58 11.93 -19.11
C TYR A 3 -29.88 11.99 -18.32
N ALA A 4 -29.85 12.42 -17.06
CA ALA A 4 -31.04 12.64 -16.25
C ALA A 4 -32.04 13.64 -16.82
N ASN A 5 -31.62 14.51 -17.75
CA ASN A 5 -32.45 15.55 -18.39
C ASN A 5 -33.04 15.10 -19.72
N LEU A 6 -32.72 13.89 -20.19
CA LEU A 6 -33.22 13.37 -21.47
C LEU A 6 -34.54 12.62 -21.28
N SER A 7 -35.40 12.75 -22.29
CA SER A 7 -36.60 11.92 -22.40
C SER A 7 -36.25 10.45 -22.68
N LYS A 8 -37.19 9.54 -22.42
CA LYS A 8 -36.99 8.10 -22.71
C LYS A 8 -36.64 7.81 -24.15
N ALA A 9 -37.20 8.57 -25.10
CA ALA A 9 -36.90 8.39 -26.54
C ALA A 9 -35.48 8.83 -26.88
N GLU A 10 -35.02 9.93 -26.31
CA GLU A 10 -33.65 10.41 -26.47
C GLU A 10 -32.64 9.45 -25.83
N LEU A 11 -32.93 8.95 -24.63
CA LEU A 11 -32.09 7.93 -23.97
C LEU A 11 -32.00 6.65 -24.80
N GLN A 12 -33.10 6.21 -25.43
CA GLN A 12 -33.09 5.03 -26.30
C GLN A 12 -32.18 5.26 -27.51
N LYS A 13 -32.22 6.42 -28.13
CA LYS A 13 -31.35 6.77 -29.23
C LYS A 13 -29.87 6.74 -28.83
N VAL A 14 -29.51 7.37 -27.70
CA VAL A 14 -28.15 7.32 -27.13
C VAL A 14 -27.71 5.89 -26.88
N PHE A 15 -28.58 5.07 -26.28
CA PHE A 15 -28.29 3.66 -26.01
C PHE A 15 -27.99 2.87 -27.31
N ASP A 16 -28.77 3.09 -28.36
CA ASP A 16 -28.59 2.40 -29.63
C ASP A 16 -27.27 2.82 -30.30
N GLU A 17 -26.92 4.12 -30.27
CA GLU A 17 -25.66 4.67 -30.78
C GLU A 17 -24.45 4.08 -30.01
N LEU A 18 -24.45 4.16 -28.68
CA LEU A 18 -23.39 3.62 -27.84
C LEU A 18 -23.27 2.08 -27.97
N SER A 19 -24.39 1.39 -28.12
CA SER A 19 -24.38 -0.07 -28.32
C SER A 19 -23.73 -0.46 -29.66
N ALA A 20 -23.93 0.33 -30.70
CA ALA A 20 -23.29 0.12 -32.01
C ALA A 20 -21.77 0.39 -31.92
N GLU A 21 -21.38 1.47 -31.25
CA GLU A 21 -19.97 1.81 -31.03
C GLU A 21 -19.25 0.74 -30.19
N TYR A 22 -19.88 0.29 -29.09
CA TYR A 22 -19.33 -0.76 -28.24
C TYR A 22 -19.10 -2.07 -29.02
N LYS A 23 -20.03 -2.49 -29.88
CA LYS A 23 -19.82 -3.63 -30.80
C LYS A 23 -18.64 -3.44 -31.72
N GLY A 24 -18.39 -2.19 -32.17
CA GLY A 24 -17.21 -1.81 -32.95
C GLY A 24 -15.91 -2.01 -32.17
N TYR A 25 -15.88 -1.68 -30.88
CA TYR A 25 -14.72 -1.95 -30.03
C TYR A 25 -14.51 -3.46 -29.80
N GLN A 26 -15.58 -4.20 -29.54
CA GLN A 26 -15.50 -5.67 -29.37
C GLN A 26 -14.94 -6.36 -30.62
N ALA A 27 -15.32 -5.90 -31.81
CA ALA A 27 -14.81 -6.46 -33.09
C ALA A 27 -13.29 -6.25 -33.30
N LYS A 28 -12.66 -5.31 -32.57
CA LYS A 28 -11.21 -5.09 -32.61
C LYS A 28 -10.42 -6.13 -31.83
N ASN A 29 -11.07 -7.00 -31.03
CA ASN A 29 -10.45 -8.03 -30.20
C ASN A 29 -9.27 -7.51 -29.35
N LEU A 30 -9.44 -6.36 -28.70
CA LEU A 30 -8.41 -5.74 -27.89
C LEU A 30 -8.20 -6.56 -26.60
N ALA A 31 -6.95 -6.96 -26.33
CA ALA A 31 -6.55 -7.66 -25.10
C ALA A 31 -5.98 -6.66 -24.09
N LEU A 32 -6.81 -5.73 -23.62
CA LEU A 32 -6.42 -4.70 -22.66
C LEU A 32 -6.76 -5.16 -21.24
N ASN A 33 -5.88 -4.82 -20.30
CA ASN A 33 -6.11 -5.09 -18.86
C ASN A 33 -5.79 -3.84 -18.05
N MET A 34 -6.82 -3.21 -17.50
CA MET A 34 -6.72 -2.02 -16.67
C MET A 34 -6.89 -2.33 -15.15
N ALA A 35 -7.08 -3.60 -14.79
CA ALA A 35 -7.48 -3.97 -13.42
C ALA A 35 -6.31 -4.10 -12.44
N ARG A 36 -5.04 -3.97 -12.88
CA ARG A 36 -3.88 -4.23 -12.01
C ARG A 36 -2.86 -3.11 -12.06
N GLY A 37 -2.63 -2.47 -10.89
CA GLY A 37 -1.51 -1.54 -10.67
C GLY A 37 -0.18 -2.27 -10.53
N LYS A 38 0.42 -2.69 -11.65
CA LYS A 38 1.76 -3.31 -11.71
C LYS A 38 2.67 -2.52 -12.64
N PRO A 39 4.00 -2.46 -12.38
CA PRO A 39 4.95 -1.85 -13.30
C PRO A 39 4.88 -2.47 -14.69
N SER A 40 4.90 -1.63 -15.71
CA SER A 40 5.02 -2.05 -17.12
C SER A 40 6.46 -2.47 -17.44
N ALA A 41 6.68 -3.16 -18.57
CA ALA A 41 8.02 -3.57 -19.02
C ALA A 41 8.99 -2.37 -19.05
N LYS A 42 8.56 -1.22 -19.61
CA LYS A 42 9.38 0.01 -19.64
C LYS A 42 9.79 0.53 -18.26
N GLN A 43 8.93 0.36 -17.25
CA GLN A 43 9.27 0.72 -15.88
C GLN A 43 10.27 -0.25 -15.27
N LEU A 44 10.14 -1.55 -15.54
CA LEU A 44 11.10 -2.56 -15.07
C LEU A 44 12.49 -2.37 -15.70
N GLU A 45 12.56 -1.93 -16.94
CA GLU A 45 13.83 -1.61 -17.63
C GLU A 45 14.63 -0.52 -16.92
N LEU A 46 13.98 0.44 -16.24
CA LEU A 46 14.66 1.48 -15.47
C LEU A 46 15.54 0.93 -14.34
N ALA A 47 15.19 -0.24 -13.82
CA ALA A 47 15.87 -0.86 -12.69
C ALA A 47 16.84 -2.00 -13.10
N LEU A 48 17.11 -2.23 -14.39
CA LEU A 48 17.98 -3.32 -14.85
C LEU A 48 19.39 -3.26 -14.24
N GLY A 49 19.90 -2.06 -13.90
CA GLY A 49 21.16 -1.89 -13.20
C GLY A 49 21.25 -2.64 -11.86
N VAL A 50 20.12 -2.92 -11.20
CA VAL A 50 20.10 -3.77 -9.99
C VAL A 50 20.64 -5.17 -10.29
N LEU A 51 20.32 -5.74 -11.45
CA LEU A 51 20.76 -7.10 -11.83
C LEU A 51 22.26 -7.15 -12.16
N GLU A 52 22.81 -6.02 -12.63
CA GLU A 52 24.23 -5.90 -13.01
C GLU A 52 25.14 -5.54 -11.82
N ALA A 53 24.58 -4.99 -10.73
CA ALA A 53 25.32 -4.36 -9.65
C ALA A 53 26.37 -5.27 -8.97
N LEU A 54 26.19 -6.59 -8.99
CA LEU A 54 27.11 -7.56 -8.40
C LEU A 54 28.15 -8.15 -9.37
N LYS A 55 27.97 -7.97 -10.70
CA LYS A 55 28.79 -8.66 -11.71
C LYS A 55 30.29 -8.32 -11.65
N ALA A 56 30.62 -7.08 -11.33
CA ALA A 56 32.02 -6.60 -11.33
C ALA A 56 32.65 -6.60 -9.93
N ARG A 57 31.98 -7.15 -8.91
CA ARG A 57 32.47 -7.12 -7.53
C ARG A 57 33.31 -8.37 -7.21
N SER A 58 34.45 -8.13 -6.56
CA SER A 58 35.25 -9.15 -5.88
C SER A 58 34.83 -9.33 -4.41
N GLU A 59 34.18 -8.31 -3.83
CA GLU A 59 33.77 -8.29 -2.42
C GLU A 59 32.26 -8.18 -2.28
N PHE A 60 31.69 -8.99 -1.41
CA PHE A 60 30.26 -9.07 -1.15
C PHE A 60 29.92 -8.70 0.30
N ALA A 61 30.75 -7.86 0.90
CA ALA A 61 30.53 -7.36 2.25
C ALA A 61 29.69 -6.08 2.26
N ASN A 62 28.95 -5.88 3.36
CA ASN A 62 28.32 -4.60 3.70
C ASN A 62 29.36 -3.60 4.26
N SER A 63 28.94 -2.42 4.66
CA SER A 63 29.83 -1.38 5.23
C SER A 63 30.48 -1.76 6.55
N ASN A 64 29.96 -2.76 7.26
CA ASN A 64 30.50 -3.26 8.51
C ASN A 64 31.47 -4.43 8.30
N GLY A 65 31.66 -4.91 7.06
CA GLY A 65 32.50 -6.05 6.74
C GLY A 65 31.81 -7.40 6.81
N ASP A 66 30.49 -7.45 7.03
CA ASP A 66 29.73 -8.70 7.05
C ASP A 66 29.57 -9.26 5.62
N ASP A 67 29.92 -10.53 5.41
CA ASP A 67 29.78 -11.19 4.13
C ASP A 67 28.31 -11.49 3.83
N CYS A 68 27.73 -10.79 2.86
CA CYS A 68 26.32 -10.90 2.47
C CYS A 68 25.96 -12.28 1.87
N ARG A 69 26.92 -13.12 1.53
CA ARG A 69 26.71 -14.48 1.04
C ARG A 69 26.42 -15.48 2.17
N ASN A 70 26.70 -15.11 3.43
CA ASN A 70 26.61 -15.98 4.58
C ASN A 70 25.38 -15.69 5.45
N TYR A 71 25.14 -16.48 6.46
CA TYR A 71 24.09 -16.28 7.46
C TYR A 71 24.30 -14.99 8.26
N GLY A 72 23.28 -14.61 9.05
CA GLY A 72 23.33 -13.45 9.95
C GLY A 72 22.56 -12.25 9.42
N LEU A 73 22.59 -11.14 10.18
CA LEU A 73 21.85 -9.90 9.91
C LEU A 73 20.34 -10.19 9.72
N TRP A 74 19.73 -10.70 10.78
CA TRP A 74 18.33 -11.14 10.80
C TRP A 74 17.34 -10.03 10.35
N ASP A 75 17.70 -8.76 10.59
CA ASP A 75 16.90 -7.57 10.29
C ASP A 75 17.35 -6.82 9.02
N GLY A 76 18.30 -7.41 8.25
CA GLY A 76 18.77 -6.89 6.98
C GLY A 76 20.03 -6.04 7.03
N LEU A 77 20.45 -5.56 5.85
CA LEU A 77 21.65 -4.74 5.71
C LEU A 77 21.47 -3.33 6.27
N PRO A 78 22.43 -2.80 7.05
CA PRO A 78 22.34 -1.44 7.61
C PRO A 78 22.10 -0.36 6.57
N GLU A 79 22.73 -0.47 5.39
CA GLU A 79 22.58 0.48 4.31
C GLU A 79 21.16 0.46 3.71
N MET A 80 20.62 -0.72 3.51
CA MET A 80 19.24 -0.86 2.99
C MET A 80 18.21 -0.41 4.03
N LYS A 81 18.47 -0.65 5.32
CA LYS A 81 17.65 -0.12 6.43
C LYS A 81 17.62 1.41 6.40
N ARG A 82 18.76 2.10 6.13
CA ARG A 82 18.78 3.56 5.99
C ARG A 82 17.93 4.03 4.82
N ILE A 83 18.06 3.40 3.64
CA ILE A 83 17.23 3.74 2.47
C ILE A 83 15.74 3.59 2.81
N PHE A 84 15.36 2.48 3.43
CA PHE A 84 13.98 2.24 3.81
C PHE A 84 13.49 3.25 4.87
N ALA A 85 14.30 3.53 5.88
CA ALA A 85 14.03 4.51 6.93
C ALA A 85 13.75 5.90 6.35
N ASP A 86 14.58 6.34 5.40
CA ASP A 86 14.38 7.62 4.69
C ASP A 86 13.13 7.62 3.80
N MET A 87 12.73 6.46 3.25
CA MET A 87 11.49 6.35 2.45
C MET A 87 10.23 6.56 3.29
N VAL A 88 10.22 6.08 4.52
CA VAL A 88 9.02 6.09 5.38
C VAL A 88 9.12 7.08 6.56
N GLY A 89 10.25 7.76 6.73
CA GLY A 89 10.44 8.82 7.70
C GLY A 89 10.64 8.33 9.15
N VAL A 90 11.38 7.23 9.36
CA VAL A 90 11.62 6.66 10.70
C VAL A 90 13.12 6.49 10.97
N PRO A 91 13.58 6.35 12.23
CA PRO A 91 14.95 5.96 12.50
C PRO A 91 15.28 4.57 11.92
N ALA A 92 16.49 4.38 11.39
CA ALA A 92 16.90 3.09 10.82
C ALA A 92 16.95 1.94 11.85
N SER A 93 17.10 2.26 13.14
CA SER A 93 16.98 1.28 14.24
C SER A 93 15.59 0.66 14.35
N GLN A 94 14.56 1.36 13.89
CA GLN A 94 13.15 0.92 13.92
C GLN A 94 12.77 0.04 12.71
N VAL A 95 13.71 -0.22 11.80
CA VAL A 95 13.45 -0.94 10.54
C VAL A 95 13.89 -2.39 10.63
N ILE A 96 13.03 -3.29 10.16
CA ILE A 96 13.33 -4.69 9.85
C ILE A 96 13.08 -4.92 8.36
N LEU A 97 14.06 -5.48 7.66
CA LEU A 97 13.94 -5.84 6.26
C LEU A 97 13.66 -7.35 6.12
N GLY A 98 12.71 -7.66 5.26
CA GLY A 98 12.40 -9.02 4.85
C GLY A 98 12.92 -9.36 3.46
N ASN A 99 12.23 -10.30 2.82
CA ASN A 99 12.43 -10.64 1.41
C ASN A 99 11.67 -9.64 0.49
N ASN A 100 11.08 -10.11 -0.60
CA ASN A 100 10.50 -9.23 -1.62
C ASN A 100 9.04 -8.81 -1.39
N SER A 101 8.36 -9.30 -0.36
CA SER A 101 6.92 -9.10 -0.19
C SER A 101 6.57 -8.44 1.14
N SER A 102 6.06 -7.19 1.09
CA SER A 102 5.46 -6.53 2.27
C SER A 102 4.22 -7.27 2.76
N LEU A 103 3.44 -7.90 1.86
CA LEU A 103 2.27 -8.70 2.25
C LEU A 103 2.66 -9.89 3.13
N MET A 104 3.82 -10.55 2.88
CA MET A 104 4.32 -11.59 3.77
C MET A 104 4.65 -11.04 5.16
N MET A 105 5.28 -9.88 5.24
CA MET A 105 5.58 -9.25 6.54
C MET A 105 4.31 -8.86 7.29
N MET A 106 3.28 -8.36 6.59
CA MET A 106 1.96 -8.12 7.16
C MET A 106 1.31 -9.40 7.66
N PHE A 107 1.41 -10.49 6.87
CA PHE A 107 0.93 -11.82 7.28
C PHE A 107 1.65 -12.31 8.53
N GLU A 108 2.97 -12.13 8.64
CA GLU A 108 3.76 -12.50 9.84
C GLU A 108 3.32 -11.70 11.07
N VAL A 109 3.06 -10.39 10.95
CA VAL A 109 2.53 -9.59 12.07
C VAL A 109 1.18 -10.14 12.53
N ILE A 110 0.26 -10.43 11.62
CA ILE A 110 -1.05 -11.02 11.98
C ILE A 110 -0.86 -12.43 12.57
N SER A 111 0.00 -13.27 11.96
CA SER A 111 0.33 -14.62 12.44
C SER A 111 0.88 -14.60 13.87
N ARG A 112 1.76 -13.64 14.18
CA ARG A 112 2.34 -13.46 15.51
C ARG A 112 1.24 -13.14 16.55
N GLY A 113 0.39 -12.18 16.26
CA GLY A 113 -0.75 -11.86 17.15
C GLY A 113 -1.72 -13.03 17.31
N PHE A 114 -1.96 -13.77 16.22
CA PHE A 114 -2.84 -14.94 16.22
C PHE A 114 -2.30 -16.08 17.07
N SER A 115 -1.03 -16.42 16.95
CA SER A 115 -0.43 -17.58 17.60
C SER A 115 0.08 -17.31 19.04
N HIS A 116 0.61 -16.11 19.31
CA HIS A 116 1.29 -15.78 20.59
C HIS A 116 0.72 -14.55 21.31
N GLY A 117 -0.07 -13.71 20.64
CA GLY A 117 -0.56 -12.44 21.17
C GLY A 117 0.50 -11.34 21.19
N TYR A 118 0.11 -10.13 21.53
CA TYR A 118 0.98 -8.97 21.72
C TYR A 118 0.85 -8.41 23.13
N ASN A 119 1.89 -7.78 23.65
CA ASN A 119 1.86 -7.08 24.96
C ASN A 119 1.38 -7.96 26.11
N GLY A 120 1.66 -9.26 26.09
CA GLY A 120 1.19 -10.21 27.08
C GLY A 120 -0.30 -10.53 27.05
N CYS A 121 -1.02 -10.07 26.01
CA CYS A 121 -2.43 -10.39 25.82
C CYS A 121 -2.62 -11.83 25.32
N THR A 122 -3.83 -12.34 25.51
CA THR A 122 -4.23 -13.66 25.03
C THR A 122 -4.04 -13.77 23.52
N PRO A 123 -3.37 -14.84 23.01
CA PRO A 123 -3.27 -15.10 21.56
C PRO A 123 -4.64 -15.07 20.88
N TRP A 124 -4.74 -14.42 19.72
CA TRP A 124 -6.03 -14.23 19.06
C TRP A 124 -6.69 -15.54 18.62
N CYS A 125 -5.92 -16.60 18.43
CA CYS A 125 -6.48 -17.94 18.15
C CYS A 125 -7.32 -18.51 19.30
N LYS A 126 -7.14 -18.01 20.53
CA LYS A 126 -7.87 -18.45 21.73
C LYS A 126 -9.08 -17.57 22.04
N LEU A 127 -9.35 -16.55 21.23
CA LEU A 127 -10.48 -15.64 21.39
C LEU A 127 -11.69 -16.15 20.61
N ASP A 128 -12.84 -16.18 21.24
CA ASP A 128 -14.11 -16.53 20.61
C ASP A 128 -14.52 -15.50 19.54
N LYS A 129 -14.26 -14.23 19.83
CA LYS A 129 -14.53 -13.11 18.92
C LYS A 129 -13.25 -12.35 18.63
N LYS A 130 -12.99 -12.11 17.36
CA LYS A 130 -11.89 -11.27 16.89
C LYS A 130 -12.30 -10.55 15.63
N LYS A 131 -12.09 -9.25 15.59
CA LYS A 131 -12.56 -8.35 14.54
C LYS A 131 -11.40 -7.53 14.01
N PHE A 132 -11.52 -7.12 12.75
CA PHE A 132 -10.54 -6.23 12.11
C PHE A 132 -11.25 -5.18 11.26
N LEU A 133 -10.80 -3.92 11.37
CA LEU A 133 -11.39 -2.82 10.61
C LEU A 133 -10.79 -2.77 9.21
N CYS A 134 -11.67 -2.63 8.22
CA CYS A 134 -11.35 -2.68 6.81
C CYS A 134 -11.91 -1.43 6.11
N PRO A 135 -11.13 -0.38 5.90
CA PRO A 135 -11.53 0.77 5.09
C PRO A 135 -11.88 0.33 3.66
N VAL A 136 -13.08 0.71 3.20
CA VAL A 136 -13.60 0.32 1.88
C VAL A 136 -14.09 1.54 1.09
N PRO A 137 -13.76 1.61 -0.20
CA PRO A 137 -12.95 0.67 -0.99
C PRO A 137 -11.51 0.58 -0.50
N GLY A 138 -10.90 -0.63 -0.53
CA GLY A 138 -9.55 -0.89 -0.01
C GLY A 138 -8.87 -2.07 -0.73
N TYR A 139 -7.65 -2.39 -0.30
CA TYR A 139 -6.87 -3.45 -0.92
C TYR A 139 -7.32 -4.83 -0.43
N ASP A 140 -7.95 -5.61 -1.31
CA ASP A 140 -8.56 -6.91 -1.03
C ASP A 140 -7.59 -7.94 -0.41
N ARG A 141 -6.30 -7.87 -0.73
CA ARG A 141 -5.29 -8.78 -0.17
C ARG A 141 -5.07 -8.58 1.33
N HIS A 142 -5.20 -7.36 1.83
CA HIS A 142 -5.18 -7.10 3.27
C HIS A 142 -6.34 -7.81 3.97
N PHE A 143 -7.53 -7.66 3.42
CA PHE A 143 -8.74 -8.28 3.98
C PHE A 143 -8.63 -9.80 3.97
N ALA A 144 -8.13 -10.37 2.88
CA ALA A 144 -7.92 -11.80 2.75
C ALA A 144 -6.96 -12.37 3.82
N VAL A 145 -5.95 -11.62 4.29
CA VAL A 145 -5.07 -12.04 5.38
C VAL A 145 -5.87 -12.23 6.67
N THR A 146 -6.66 -11.24 7.07
CA THR A 146 -7.44 -11.33 8.30
C THR A 146 -8.61 -12.30 8.20
N GLU A 147 -9.25 -12.39 7.04
CA GLU A 147 -10.28 -13.39 6.75
C GLU A 147 -9.73 -14.83 6.87
N TYR A 148 -8.51 -15.09 6.35
CA TYR A 148 -7.83 -16.38 6.45
C TYR A 148 -7.66 -16.84 7.92
N TYR A 149 -7.40 -15.91 8.83
CA TYR A 149 -7.30 -16.16 10.28
C TYR A 149 -8.65 -16.14 11.01
N GLY A 150 -9.76 -16.04 10.29
CA GLY A 150 -11.12 -16.09 10.84
C GLY A 150 -11.51 -14.85 11.64
N PHE A 151 -11.00 -13.67 11.28
CA PHE A 151 -11.50 -12.41 11.82
C PHE A 151 -12.83 -12.03 11.17
N GLU A 152 -13.75 -11.49 11.96
CA GLU A 152 -14.89 -10.74 11.45
C GLU A 152 -14.38 -9.40 10.90
N LEU A 153 -14.69 -9.11 9.63
CA LEU A 153 -14.27 -7.88 8.96
C LEU A 153 -15.35 -6.82 9.10
N ILE A 154 -14.98 -5.66 9.64
CA ILE A 154 -15.88 -4.51 9.78
C ILE A 154 -15.52 -3.47 8.73
N ASN A 155 -16.43 -3.20 7.81
CA ASN A 155 -16.24 -2.19 6.77
C ASN A 155 -16.30 -0.78 7.37
N ILE A 156 -15.31 0.05 7.03
CA ILE A 156 -15.23 1.46 7.39
C ILE A 156 -15.31 2.29 6.11
N PRO A 157 -16.25 3.25 5.99
CA PRO A 157 -16.32 4.12 4.82
C PRO A 157 -15.03 4.89 4.59
N MET A 158 -14.64 5.05 3.32
CA MET A 158 -13.53 5.91 2.88
C MET A 158 -14.06 7.22 2.32
N TYR A 159 -13.46 8.34 2.73
CA TYR A 159 -13.75 9.69 2.27
C TYR A 159 -12.52 10.32 1.59
N ALA A 160 -12.65 11.51 1.08
CA ALA A 160 -11.56 12.26 0.43
C ALA A 160 -10.37 12.56 1.37
N THR A 161 -10.58 12.51 2.68
CA THR A 161 -9.56 12.79 3.71
C THR A 161 -9.02 11.52 4.38
N GLY A 162 -9.51 10.34 4.01
CA GLY A 162 -9.20 9.05 4.64
C GLY A 162 -10.44 8.32 5.14
N PRO A 163 -10.29 7.29 5.99
CA PRO A 163 -11.42 6.55 6.54
C PRO A 163 -12.22 7.35 7.57
N ASP A 164 -13.44 6.93 7.82
CA ASP A 164 -14.35 7.51 8.83
C ASP A 164 -13.76 7.35 10.24
N MET A 165 -13.05 8.39 10.68
CA MET A 165 -12.40 8.38 12.00
C MET A 165 -13.40 8.43 13.15
N ASP A 166 -14.57 9.07 13.00
CA ASP A 166 -15.60 9.13 14.04
C ASP A 166 -16.14 7.72 14.33
N LEU A 167 -16.38 6.95 13.26
CA LEU A 167 -16.80 5.57 13.37
C LEU A 167 -15.69 4.69 13.97
N ILE A 168 -14.44 4.84 13.52
CA ILE A 168 -13.30 4.08 14.04
C ILE A 168 -13.15 4.30 15.54
N GLU A 169 -13.04 5.55 15.98
CA GLU A 169 -12.86 5.91 17.40
C GLU A 169 -14.00 5.35 18.27
N LYS A 170 -15.24 5.49 17.79
CA LYS A 170 -16.41 4.93 18.47
C LYS A 170 -16.32 3.42 18.63
N LEU A 171 -15.94 2.70 17.55
CA LEU A 171 -15.88 1.23 17.57
C LEU A 171 -14.77 0.71 18.47
N VAL A 172 -13.56 1.27 18.37
CA VAL A 172 -12.39 0.75 19.10
C VAL A 172 -12.41 1.12 20.58
N LYS A 173 -13.18 2.14 20.98
CA LYS A 173 -13.22 2.64 22.36
C LYS A 173 -13.79 1.62 23.35
N ASP A 174 -14.82 0.87 22.93
CA ASP A 174 -15.62 0.04 23.83
C ASP A 174 -15.58 -1.46 23.47
N ASP A 175 -14.97 -1.83 22.33
CA ASP A 175 -14.92 -3.22 21.83
C ASP A 175 -13.48 -3.73 21.79
N ASP A 176 -13.07 -4.48 22.79
CA ASP A 176 -11.74 -5.09 22.90
C ASP A 176 -11.53 -6.30 21.97
N SER A 177 -12.59 -6.77 21.30
CA SER A 177 -12.48 -7.79 20.24
C SER A 177 -11.92 -7.26 18.92
N ILE A 178 -11.87 -5.92 18.72
CA ILE A 178 -11.28 -5.30 17.54
C ILE A 178 -9.77 -5.23 17.71
N LYS A 179 -9.03 -5.99 16.89
CA LYS A 179 -7.59 -6.19 17.03
C LYS A 179 -6.72 -5.32 16.13
N GLY A 180 -7.33 -4.64 15.18
CA GLY A 180 -6.57 -3.72 14.35
C GLY A 180 -7.35 -3.17 13.17
N ILE A 181 -6.61 -2.43 12.33
CA ILE A 181 -7.12 -1.76 11.13
C ILE A 181 -6.08 -1.83 10.01
N TRP A 182 -6.55 -2.04 8.77
CA TRP A 182 -5.74 -1.90 7.56
C TRP A 182 -5.76 -0.46 7.05
N CYS A 183 -4.60 0.09 6.69
CA CYS A 183 -4.47 1.44 6.14
C CYS A 183 -3.55 1.45 4.92
N VAL A 184 -3.95 2.17 3.86
CA VAL A 184 -3.07 2.55 2.74
C VAL A 184 -3.09 4.07 2.67
N PRO A 185 -2.19 4.76 3.39
CA PRO A 185 -2.39 6.17 3.75
C PRO A 185 -2.04 7.17 2.66
N LYS A 186 -1.22 6.82 1.68
CA LYS A 186 -0.82 7.70 0.58
C LYS A 186 -1.17 7.05 -0.75
N TYR A 187 -1.88 7.79 -1.61
CA TYR A 187 -2.33 7.32 -2.93
C TYR A 187 -3.02 5.95 -2.85
N SER A 188 -3.96 5.84 -1.92
CA SER A 188 -4.61 4.59 -1.50
C SER A 188 -5.07 3.73 -2.67
N ASN A 189 -4.95 2.43 -2.55
CA ASN A 189 -5.47 1.45 -3.50
C ASN A 189 -6.87 0.99 -3.06
N PRO A 190 -7.95 1.21 -3.85
CA PRO A 190 -7.97 1.76 -5.21
C PRO A 190 -8.28 3.26 -5.30
N THR A 191 -8.59 3.94 -4.19
CA THR A 191 -9.21 5.29 -4.19
C THR A 191 -8.28 6.43 -4.61
N GLY A 192 -6.95 6.24 -4.61
CA GLY A 192 -5.98 7.30 -4.86
C GLY A 192 -5.89 8.39 -3.79
N VAL A 193 -6.64 8.25 -2.68
CA VAL A 193 -6.69 9.22 -1.58
C VAL A 193 -5.39 9.20 -0.78
N THR A 194 -4.93 10.38 -0.37
CA THR A 194 -3.93 10.56 0.68
C THR A 194 -4.62 11.03 1.95
N TYR A 195 -4.32 10.39 3.09
CA TYR A 195 -4.93 10.75 4.38
C TYR A 195 -4.54 12.18 4.78
N SER A 196 -5.53 12.93 5.26
CA SER A 196 -5.29 14.29 5.75
C SER A 196 -4.46 14.30 7.03
N ASP A 197 -3.83 15.43 7.31
CA ASP A 197 -3.07 15.64 8.55
C ASP A 197 -3.91 15.34 9.79
N GLU A 198 -5.18 15.73 9.79
CA GLU A 198 -6.10 15.44 10.88
C GLU A 198 -6.34 13.95 11.05
N THR A 199 -6.62 13.24 9.95
CA THR A 199 -6.78 11.78 9.97
C THR A 199 -5.57 11.08 10.57
N VAL A 200 -4.35 11.47 10.17
CA VAL A 200 -3.11 10.88 10.70
C VAL A 200 -2.93 11.17 12.19
N ARG A 201 -3.21 12.42 12.64
CA ARG A 201 -3.16 12.79 14.07
C ARG A 201 -4.16 11.99 14.90
N ARG A 202 -5.37 11.79 14.39
CA ARG A 202 -6.41 10.99 15.06
C ARG A 202 -6.00 9.53 15.17
N PHE A 203 -5.40 8.95 14.13
CA PHE A 203 -4.83 7.59 14.21
C PHE A 203 -3.76 7.48 15.30
N ALA A 204 -2.83 8.41 15.34
CA ALA A 204 -1.76 8.40 16.35
C ALA A 204 -2.28 8.59 17.79
N ALA A 205 -3.42 9.26 17.96
CA ALA A 205 -4.04 9.50 19.27
C ALA A 205 -5.05 8.41 19.68
N LEU A 206 -5.29 7.36 18.88
CA LEU A 206 -6.26 6.31 19.19
C LEU A 206 -5.95 5.61 20.52
N LYS A 207 -7.00 5.43 21.32
CA LYS A 207 -6.94 4.70 22.59
C LYS A 207 -7.96 3.56 22.59
N PRO A 208 -7.65 2.47 21.89
CA PRO A 208 -8.56 1.33 21.79
C PRO A 208 -8.67 0.58 23.12
N ALA A 209 -9.83 -0.06 23.35
CA ALA A 209 -10.04 -0.96 24.48
C ALA A 209 -9.10 -2.18 24.43
N ALA A 210 -8.80 -2.66 23.22
CA ALA A 210 -7.84 -3.75 23.02
C ALA A 210 -6.39 -3.25 23.18
N LYS A 211 -5.69 -3.71 24.23
CA LYS A 211 -4.27 -3.37 24.47
C LYS A 211 -3.33 -3.88 23.40
N ASP A 212 -3.76 -4.86 22.63
CA ASP A 212 -3.06 -5.53 21.53
C ASP A 212 -3.52 -5.06 20.14
N PHE A 213 -4.24 -3.93 20.09
CA PHE A 213 -4.67 -3.31 18.82
C PHE A 213 -3.48 -2.90 17.96
N LYS A 214 -3.57 -3.14 16.62
CA LYS A 214 -2.50 -2.83 15.67
C LYS A 214 -3.02 -2.02 14.48
N ILE A 215 -2.29 -0.97 14.13
CA ILE A 215 -2.47 -0.18 12.92
C ILE A 215 -1.52 -0.73 11.86
N MET A 216 -2.06 -1.36 10.82
CA MET A 216 -1.30 -1.92 9.70
C MET A 216 -1.19 -0.85 8.60
N TRP A 217 -0.12 -0.06 8.65
CA TRP A 217 0.10 1.13 7.83
C TRP A 217 0.92 0.80 6.59
N ASP A 218 0.23 0.32 5.52
CA ASP A 218 0.88 -0.04 4.25
C ASP A 218 1.15 1.22 3.42
N ASN A 219 2.35 1.78 3.56
CA ASN A 219 2.80 2.94 2.81
C ASN A 219 3.47 2.53 1.47
N ALA A 220 2.76 1.69 0.71
CA ALA A 220 3.24 1.10 -0.54
C ALA A 220 3.61 2.15 -1.60
N TYR A 221 3.06 3.36 -1.50
CA TYR A 221 3.23 4.44 -2.48
C TYR A 221 3.96 5.66 -1.93
N CYS A 222 4.74 5.52 -0.86
CA CYS A 222 5.43 6.61 -0.15
C CYS A 222 6.28 7.54 -1.06
N VAL A 223 6.82 7.02 -2.17
CA VAL A 223 7.66 7.75 -3.13
C VAL A 223 7.09 7.78 -4.55
N HIS A 224 5.80 7.49 -4.74
CA HIS A 224 5.18 7.32 -6.06
C HIS A 224 4.45 8.57 -6.55
N ASP A 225 5.11 9.71 -6.43
CA ASP A 225 4.57 11.00 -6.86
C ASP A 225 4.56 11.12 -8.40
N LEU A 226 3.47 11.64 -8.97
CA LEU A 226 3.27 11.84 -10.41
C LEU A 226 3.23 13.32 -10.81
N THR A 227 3.40 14.25 -9.86
CA THR A 227 3.34 15.69 -10.09
C THR A 227 4.52 16.41 -9.41
N ASP A 228 4.71 17.69 -9.73
CA ASP A 228 5.69 18.56 -9.05
C ASP A 228 5.18 19.07 -7.70
N THR A 229 3.88 18.91 -7.44
CA THR A 229 3.21 19.24 -6.19
C THR A 229 2.60 17.96 -5.59
N PRO A 230 3.44 17.04 -5.06
CA PRO A 230 2.97 15.78 -4.51
C PRO A 230 2.15 16.00 -3.25
N ASP A 231 1.30 15.02 -2.94
CA ASP A 231 0.64 14.99 -1.65
C ASP A 231 1.67 14.76 -0.54
N THR A 232 1.49 15.45 0.57
CA THR A 232 2.24 15.23 1.80
C THR A 232 1.47 14.31 2.73
N LEU A 233 2.19 13.43 3.40
CA LEU A 233 1.64 12.57 4.45
C LEU A 233 2.42 12.84 5.73
N LEU A 234 1.72 13.19 6.82
CA LEU A 234 2.39 13.35 8.12
C LEU A 234 3.06 12.06 8.56
N ASN A 235 4.16 12.20 9.26
CA ASN A 235 4.85 11.06 9.86
C ASN A 235 4.05 10.52 11.05
N ILE A 236 3.37 9.42 10.84
CA ILE A 236 2.55 8.79 11.90
C ILE A 236 3.43 8.23 13.03
N TYR A 237 4.67 7.79 12.74
CA TYR A 237 5.55 7.22 13.76
C TYR A 237 5.89 8.26 14.83
N ASP A 238 6.34 9.45 14.43
CA ASP A 238 6.67 10.53 15.35
C ASP A 238 5.46 10.93 16.20
N LEU A 239 4.29 11.04 15.56
CA LEU A 239 3.04 11.33 16.26
C LEU A 239 2.63 10.22 17.26
N CYS A 240 2.85 8.95 16.92
CA CYS A 240 2.63 7.84 17.85
C CYS A 240 3.59 7.92 19.05
N VAL A 241 4.86 8.23 18.83
CA VAL A 241 5.83 8.44 19.92
C VAL A 241 5.40 9.60 20.83
N GLU A 242 4.97 10.73 20.26
CA GLU A 242 4.44 11.87 21.03
C GLU A 242 3.21 11.52 21.89
N ASN A 243 2.37 10.60 21.41
CA ASN A 243 1.15 10.15 22.11
C ASN A 243 1.37 8.92 23.01
N GLY A 244 2.55 8.29 23.00
CA GLY A 244 2.84 7.04 23.71
C GLY A 244 2.06 5.85 23.17
N THR A 245 1.84 5.81 21.85
CA THR A 245 1.06 4.80 21.12
C THR A 245 1.88 4.06 20.06
N GLU A 246 3.21 4.21 20.08
CA GLU A 246 4.13 3.63 19.08
C GLU A 246 4.07 2.10 19.01
N ASP A 247 3.63 1.43 20.08
CA ASP A 247 3.42 -0.02 20.07
C ASP A 247 2.19 -0.46 19.26
N GLN A 248 1.34 0.47 18.85
CA GLN A 248 0.19 0.16 18.00
C GLN A 248 0.53 0.12 16.51
N ILE A 249 1.62 0.78 16.07
CA ILE A 249 1.89 1.00 14.65
C ILE A 249 2.88 0.00 14.05
N PHE A 250 2.53 -0.55 12.89
CA PHE A 250 3.43 -1.22 11.96
C PHE A 250 3.36 -0.54 10.60
N ILE A 251 4.46 0.05 10.15
CA ILE A 251 4.58 0.73 8.85
C ILE A 251 5.25 -0.23 7.87
N PHE A 252 4.64 -0.44 6.70
CA PHE A 252 5.17 -1.31 5.66
C PHE A 252 5.47 -0.53 4.40
N ALA A 253 6.53 -0.92 3.71
CA ALA A 253 6.84 -0.47 2.36
C ALA A 253 7.65 -1.54 1.62
N SER A 254 7.83 -1.36 0.31
CA SER A 254 8.68 -2.24 -0.47
C SER A 254 9.19 -1.56 -1.74
N THR A 255 10.25 -2.11 -2.32
CA THR A 255 10.73 -1.69 -3.64
C THR A 255 10.00 -2.37 -4.80
N SER A 256 8.89 -3.09 -4.53
CA SER A 256 8.15 -3.85 -5.55
C SER A 256 7.68 -3.04 -6.74
N LYS A 257 7.35 -1.75 -6.52
CA LYS A 257 6.94 -0.83 -7.59
C LYS A 257 8.02 0.22 -7.89
N ILE A 258 9.19 0.08 -7.29
CA ILE A 258 10.39 0.93 -7.48
C ILE A 258 11.39 0.21 -8.38
N SER A 259 11.74 -1.04 -8.03
CA SER A 259 12.62 -1.91 -8.82
C SER A 259 11.81 -3.06 -9.45
N PHE A 260 11.76 -4.22 -8.80
CA PHE A 260 11.11 -5.41 -9.34
C PHE A 260 10.14 -6.02 -8.33
N PRO A 261 8.85 -6.29 -8.69
CA PRO A 261 7.92 -6.98 -7.81
C PRO A 261 8.39 -8.39 -7.42
N GLY A 262 9.04 -9.09 -8.36
CA GLY A 262 9.52 -10.47 -8.16
C GLY A 262 10.85 -10.57 -7.39
N ALA A 263 11.58 -9.46 -7.25
CA ALA A 263 12.93 -9.44 -6.68
C ALA A 263 13.22 -8.11 -5.96
N GLY A 264 12.21 -7.52 -5.35
CA GLY A 264 12.34 -6.31 -4.54
C GLY A 264 12.85 -6.58 -3.12
N VAL A 265 12.83 -5.54 -2.31
CA VAL A 265 13.08 -5.60 -0.87
C VAL A 265 11.86 -5.01 -0.17
N ALA A 266 11.31 -5.74 0.78
CA ALA A 266 10.23 -5.28 1.66
C ALA A 266 10.78 -5.01 3.05
N GLY A 267 10.12 -4.12 3.78
CA GLY A 267 10.46 -3.82 5.15
C GLY A 267 9.24 -3.42 5.96
N LEU A 268 9.40 -3.48 7.26
CA LEU A 268 8.50 -2.88 8.23
C LEU A 268 9.28 -1.98 9.18
N ALA A 269 8.58 -0.98 9.72
CA ALA A 269 9.08 -0.16 10.81
C ALA A 269 8.06 -0.13 11.94
N THR A 270 8.54 -0.16 13.20
CA THR A 270 7.70 -0.22 14.39
C THR A 270 8.51 0.16 15.64
N SER A 271 7.88 0.14 16.82
CA SER A 271 8.53 0.42 18.10
C SER A 271 9.59 -0.61 18.50
N ASP A 272 10.46 -0.25 19.44
CA ASP A 272 11.47 -1.14 20.01
C ASP A 272 10.85 -2.38 20.69
N ASN A 273 9.69 -2.23 21.31
CA ASN A 273 8.97 -3.33 21.92
C ASN A 273 8.50 -4.34 20.88
N ASN A 274 7.87 -3.85 19.80
CA ASN A 274 7.43 -4.69 18.69
C ASN A 274 8.62 -5.33 17.95
N ILE A 275 9.76 -4.62 17.79
CA ILE A 275 10.98 -5.18 17.18
C ILE A 275 11.49 -6.37 17.97
N ARG A 276 11.57 -6.27 19.31
CA ARG A 276 12.01 -7.38 20.17
C ARG A 276 11.09 -8.59 20.04
N ASP A 277 9.78 -8.34 20.08
CA ASP A 277 8.78 -9.38 19.94
C ASP A 277 8.80 -10.03 18.56
N PHE A 278 8.93 -9.22 17.50
CA PHE A 278 9.02 -9.70 16.12
C PHE A 278 10.32 -10.50 15.87
N LYS A 279 11.44 -10.10 16.49
CA LYS A 279 12.72 -10.80 16.41
C LYS A 279 12.61 -12.24 16.94
N GLU A 280 12.03 -12.41 18.13
CA GLU A 280 11.86 -13.73 18.75
C GLU A 280 11.03 -14.66 17.85
N HIS A 281 9.98 -14.11 17.23
CA HIS A 281 9.13 -14.86 16.31
C HIS A 281 9.86 -15.18 14.99
N THR A 282 10.52 -14.19 14.39
CA THR A 282 11.19 -14.34 13.09
C THR A 282 12.35 -15.30 13.13
N LEU A 283 13.16 -15.30 14.21
CA LEU A 283 14.30 -16.20 14.36
C LEU A 283 13.92 -17.67 14.46
N THR A 284 12.65 -18.00 14.69
CA THR A 284 12.17 -19.40 14.60
C THR A 284 11.86 -19.83 13.16
N SER A 285 11.66 -18.88 12.24
CA SER A 285 11.29 -19.15 10.84
C SER A 285 12.43 -18.91 9.84
N THR A 286 13.38 -18.02 10.17
CA THR A 286 14.53 -17.70 9.29
C THR A 286 15.73 -17.21 10.10
N ILE A 287 16.94 -17.35 9.53
CA ILE A 287 18.18 -16.80 10.08
C ILE A 287 18.44 -15.40 9.54
N GLY A 288 17.82 -15.04 8.44
CA GLY A 288 17.92 -13.71 7.84
C GLY A 288 17.35 -13.64 6.42
N PRO A 289 17.13 -12.43 5.91
CA PRO A 289 16.63 -12.17 4.56
C PRO A 289 17.71 -12.38 3.49
N ASP A 290 17.31 -12.27 2.21
CA ASP A 290 18.22 -12.29 1.06
C ASP A 290 19.10 -11.03 1.02
N LYS A 291 20.27 -11.12 1.65
CA LYS A 291 21.24 -10.02 1.74
C LYS A 291 21.91 -9.67 0.41
N LEU A 292 22.08 -10.63 -0.49
CA LEU A 292 22.62 -10.32 -1.82
C LEU A 292 21.64 -9.49 -2.63
N ASN A 293 20.34 -9.76 -2.51
CA ASN A 293 19.32 -8.91 -3.11
C ASN A 293 19.31 -7.49 -2.51
N GLN A 294 19.43 -7.38 -1.19
CA GLN A 294 19.55 -6.07 -0.53
C GLN A 294 20.81 -5.34 -0.96
N LEU A 295 21.97 -6.02 -1.03
CA LEU A 295 23.24 -5.44 -1.44
C LEU A 295 23.17 -4.86 -2.87
N ARG A 296 22.60 -5.59 -3.83
CA ARG A 296 22.48 -5.06 -5.20
C ARG A 296 21.55 -3.86 -5.29
N HIS A 297 20.49 -3.77 -4.45
CA HIS A 297 19.66 -2.58 -4.35
C HIS A 297 20.43 -1.40 -3.75
N VAL A 298 21.21 -1.62 -2.70
CA VAL A 298 22.08 -0.60 -2.10
C VAL A 298 23.07 -0.05 -3.12
N LEU A 299 23.72 -0.95 -3.88
CA LEU A 299 24.71 -0.56 -4.89
C LEU A 299 24.12 0.20 -6.07
N PHE A 300 22.86 -0.03 -6.39
CA PHE A 300 22.17 0.65 -7.48
C PHE A 300 21.51 1.96 -7.04
N LEU A 301 20.88 1.95 -5.87
CA LEU A 301 20.14 3.11 -5.37
C LEU A 301 21.02 4.10 -4.60
N HIS A 302 22.06 3.60 -3.91
CA HIS A 302 22.96 4.30 -3.00
C HIS A 302 22.26 4.86 -1.75
N ASP A 303 21.25 5.72 -1.93
CA ASP A 303 20.50 6.42 -0.89
C ASP A 303 19.07 6.79 -1.36
N ILE A 304 18.37 7.59 -0.57
CA ILE A 304 17.03 8.10 -0.91
C ILE A 304 17.01 8.97 -2.18
N ASN A 305 18.14 9.64 -2.51
CA ASN A 305 18.21 10.45 -3.73
C ASN A 305 18.25 9.56 -4.97
N GLY A 306 18.92 8.40 -4.89
CA GLY A 306 18.86 7.38 -5.94
C GLY A 306 17.47 6.82 -6.13
N VAL A 307 16.73 6.56 -5.04
CA VAL A 307 15.30 6.17 -5.11
C VAL A 307 14.50 7.26 -5.82
N ARG A 308 14.64 8.51 -5.41
CA ARG A 308 13.92 9.65 -6.02
C ARG A 308 14.27 9.83 -7.50
N ALA A 309 15.54 9.64 -7.88
CA ALA A 309 15.98 9.72 -9.28
C ALA A 309 15.31 8.62 -10.14
N LEU A 310 15.27 7.39 -9.62
CA LEU A 310 14.58 6.28 -10.29
C LEU A 310 13.08 6.57 -10.43
N MET A 311 12.43 7.09 -9.39
CA MET A 311 11.01 7.41 -9.40
C MET A 311 10.65 8.55 -10.36
N LYS A 312 11.57 9.48 -10.66
CA LYS A 312 11.40 10.46 -11.77
C LYS A 312 11.28 9.76 -13.13
N GLY A 313 12.04 8.68 -13.36
CA GLY A 313 11.90 7.86 -14.55
C GLY A 313 10.53 7.15 -14.62
N HIS A 314 10.05 6.61 -13.50
CA HIS A 314 8.69 6.04 -13.41
C HIS A 314 7.62 7.09 -13.69
N ARG A 315 7.74 8.27 -13.09
CA ARG A 315 6.83 9.39 -13.33
C ARG A 315 6.75 9.75 -14.82
N ALA A 316 7.88 9.88 -15.50
CA ALA A 316 7.91 10.22 -16.93
C ALA A 316 7.16 9.21 -17.81
N ILE A 317 7.02 7.97 -17.36
CA ILE A 317 6.24 6.92 -18.06
C ILE A 317 4.76 6.96 -17.66
N LEU A 318 4.44 7.21 -16.38
CA LEU A 318 3.08 7.09 -15.85
C LEU A 318 2.27 8.37 -15.98
N GLU A 319 2.85 9.54 -15.68
CA GLU A 319 2.13 10.81 -15.66
C GLU A 319 1.38 11.09 -16.98
N PRO A 320 1.98 10.90 -18.17
CA PRO A 320 1.24 11.13 -19.43
C PRO A 320 0.02 10.22 -19.58
N LYS A 321 0.09 8.99 -19.06
CA LYS A 321 -1.04 8.04 -19.12
C LYS A 321 -2.17 8.44 -18.18
N PHE A 322 -1.83 8.92 -16.98
CA PHE A 322 -2.81 9.43 -16.02
C PHE A 322 -3.52 10.65 -16.60
N ARG A 323 -2.78 11.64 -17.13
CA ARG A 323 -3.36 12.84 -17.73
C ARG A 323 -4.23 12.53 -18.94
N LEU A 324 -3.81 11.58 -19.79
CA LEU A 324 -4.64 11.14 -20.91
C LEU A 324 -5.93 10.48 -20.42
N CYS A 325 -5.87 9.62 -19.41
CA CYS A 325 -7.04 8.96 -18.84
C CYS A 325 -8.02 9.98 -18.25
N GLU A 326 -7.53 10.93 -17.47
CA GLU A 326 -8.32 12.02 -16.89
C GLU A 326 -8.99 12.86 -17.99
N LEU A 327 -8.24 13.24 -19.04
CA LEU A 327 -8.78 13.98 -20.18
C LEU A 327 -9.90 13.21 -20.88
N MET A 328 -9.67 11.92 -21.15
CA MET A 328 -10.68 11.08 -21.80
C MET A 328 -11.95 10.92 -20.95
N LEU A 329 -11.82 10.79 -19.64
CA LEU A 329 -12.97 10.76 -18.73
C LEU A 329 -13.72 12.09 -18.75
N GLU A 330 -13.02 13.22 -18.68
CA GLU A 330 -13.62 14.55 -18.70
C GLU A 330 -14.38 14.79 -20.01
N GLU A 331 -13.73 14.52 -21.17
CA GLU A 331 -14.32 14.75 -22.48
C GLU A 331 -15.52 13.85 -22.80
N ASN A 332 -15.51 12.59 -22.31
CA ASN A 332 -16.53 11.61 -22.70
C ASN A 332 -17.65 11.43 -21.69
N VAL A 333 -17.38 11.65 -20.37
CA VAL A 333 -18.38 11.41 -19.33
C VAL A 333 -18.57 12.58 -18.34
N GLY A 334 -17.73 13.60 -18.36
CA GLY A 334 -17.73 14.69 -17.40
C GLY A 334 -19.06 15.42 -17.25
N ASP A 335 -19.72 15.73 -18.38
CA ASP A 335 -20.99 16.46 -18.40
C ASP A 335 -22.24 15.56 -18.34
N LEU A 336 -22.08 14.25 -18.27
CA LEU A 336 -23.21 13.32 -18.39
C LEU A 336 -23.91 13.04 -17.04
N GLY A 337 -23.25 13.31 -15.91
CA GLY A 337 -23.78 13.07 -14.57
C GLY A 337 -23.94 11.57 -14.26
N VAL A 338 -23.11 10.71 -14.85
CA VAL A 338 -23.16 9.25 -14.71
C VAL A 338 -21.95 8.66 -13.99
N ALA A 339 -20.88 9.44 -13.83
CA ALA A 339 -19.67 9.03 -13.15
C ALA A 339 -18.94 10.22 -12.52
N GLU A 340 -18.22 9.92 -11.43
CA GLU A 340 -17.26 10.81 -10.78
C GLU A 340 -15.93 10.07 -10.66
N TRP A 341 -14.81 10.78 -10.66
CA TRP A 341 -13.48 10.16 -10.50
C TRP A 341 -12.52 11.05 -9.74
N ASN A 342 -11.54 10.44 -9.10
CA ASN A 342 -10.47 11.16 -8.47
C ASN A 342 -9.39 11.59 -9.50
N LYS A 343 -8.63 12.64 -9.15
CA LYS A 343 -7.46 13.12 -9.91
C LYS A 343 -6.22 13.00 -9.02
N PRO A 344 -5.63 11.80 -8.88
CA PRO A 344 -4.56 11.57 -7.92
C PRO A 344 -3.23 12.21 -8.35
N ASN A 345 -2.48 12.71 -7.37
CA ASN A 345 -1.12 13.25 -7.58
C ASN A 345 -0.05 12.17 -7.57
N GLY A 346 -0.41 10.89 -7.43
CA GLY A 346 0.52 9.78 -7.38
C GLY A 346 -0.15 8.41 -7.37
N GLY A 347 0.63 7.38 -7.13
CA GLY A 347 0.16 6.00 -7.07
C GLY A 347 -0.06 5.36 -8.43
N TYR A 348 -1.02 4.43 -8.51
CA TYR A 348 -1.26 3.56 -9.67
C TYR A 348 -2.73 3.51 -10.11
N PHE A 349 -3.64 4.26 -9.48
CA PHE A 349 -5.07 4.10 -9.69
C PHE A 349 -5.79 5.42 -9.87
N ILE A 350 -6.72 5.44 -10.81
CA ILE A 350 -7.81 6.41 -10.89
C ILE A 350 -9.08 5.63 -10.52
N SER A 351 -9.74 6.02 -9.43
CA SER A 351 -11.03 5.46 -9.03
C SER A 351 -12.14 6.17 -9.78
N VAL A 352 -13.05 5.39 -10.33
CA VAL A 352 -14.23 5.91 -11.04
C VAL A 352 -15.48 5.36 -10.34
N ASP A 353 -16.24 6.25 -9.74
CA ASP A 353 -17.53 5.95 -9.12
C ASP A 353 -18.64 6.19 -10.13
N VAL A 354 -19.46 5.18 -10.36
CA VAL A 354 -20.59 5.23 -11.30
C VAL A 354 -21.91 5.22 -10.53
N LEU A 355 -23.03 5.48 -11.22
CA LEU A 355 -24.36 5.46 -10.62
C LEU A 355 -24.61 4.18 -9.81
N ASP A 356 -25.35 4.30 -8.72
CA ASP A 356 -25.68 3.21 -7.81
C ASP A 356 -26.24 1.97 -8.56
N GLY A 357 -25.68 0.82 -8.21
CA GLY A 357 -26.03 -0.47 -8.83
C GLY A 357 -25.41 -0.71 -10.22
N CYS A 358 -24.71 0.24 -10.83
CA CYS A 358 -24.15 0.12 -12.18
C CYS A 358 -22.72 -0.47 -12.22
N ALA A 359 -21.93 -0.37 -11.15
CA ALA A 359 -20.50 -0.73 -11.15
C ALA A 359 -20.25 -2.15 -11.66
N LYS A 360 -21.00 -3.16 -11.19
CA LYS A 360 -20.85 -4.54 -11.63
C LYS A 360 -21.06 -4.71 -13.14
N ARG A 361 -22.02 -3.97 -13.69
CA ARG A 361 -22.30 -4.03 -15.13
C ARG A 361 -21.22 -3.33 -15.94
N VAL A 362 -20.73 -2.19 -15.48
CA VAL A 362 -19.60 -1.48 -16.12
C VAL A 362 -18.39 -2.39 -16.20
N VAL A 363 -17.98 -3.02 -15.06
CA VAL A 363 -16.85 -3.95 -15.04
C VAL A 363 -17.03 -5.14 -15.98
N GLN A 364 -18.26 -5.63 -16.17
CA GLN A 364 -18.56 -6.73 -17.12
C GLN A 364 -18.43 -6.31 -18.57
N LEU A 365 -18.62 -5.01 -18.87
CA LEU A 365 -18.52 -4.47 -20.24
C LEU A 365 -17.09 -4.10 -20.61
N CYS A 366 -16.24 -3.71 -19.64
CA CYS A 366 -14.81 -3.46 -19.85
C CYS A 366 -14.01 -4.75 -20.01
#